data_09a6a2bf6b6c4d1a321c3289ef961782
#
_entry.id   09a6a2bf6b6c4d1a321c3289ef961782
#
_cell.length_a   1.000
_cell.length_b   1.000
_cell.length_c   1.000
_cell.angle_alpha   90.00
_cell.angle_beta   90.00
_cell.angle_gamma   90.00
#
_symmetry.space_group_name_H-M   'P 1'
#
loop_
_entity.id
_entity.type
_entity.pdbx_description
1 polymer ?
#
loop_
_entity_poly.entity_id
_entity_poly.type
_entity_poly.pdbx_seq_one_letter_code
_entity_poly.pdbx_strand_id
1 'polypeptide(L)'
;MALGKLNRLELLVELYGQIQIPNAVYTETVIQGITYGASDALTIKLFLQYHNLPIIEVSTSTLASYIPSVMLDRGERELLALAQTVSEPFVILDEETARTEARRLNIPVHGTLGVLVQAYKKALLSFNQIQFLFEEIAIREDIWISAKLCKKVLNSISNSTSGGK
;
A
#
# COMPACT_ATOMS: atom_id res chain seq x y z
N MET A 1 5.11 -6.97 1.17
CA MET A 1 3.99 -6.01 0.90
C MET A 1 2.71 -6.80 0.57
N ALA A 2 1.56 -6.49 1.17
CA ALA A 2 0.37 -7.33 1.02
C ALA A 2 -0.13 -7.47 -0.43
N LEU A 3 -0.16 -6.39 -1.22
CA LEU A 3 -0.55 -6.46 -2.64
C LEU A 3 0.40 -7.34 -3.48
N GLY A 4 1.69 -7.38 -3.18
CA GLY A 4 2.65 -8.28 -3.83
C GLY A 4 2.32 -9.74 -3.55
N LYS A 5 2.07 -10.07 -2.28
CA LYS A 5 1.69 -11.42 -1.83
C LYS A 5 0.35 -11.90 -2.39
N LEU A 6 -0.56 -10.98 -2.70
CA LEU A 6 -1.86 -11.25 -3.33
C LEU A 6 -1.78 -11.26 -4.85
N ASN A 7 -0.62 -11.01 -5.46
CA ASN A 7 -0.45 -10.85 -6.90
C ASN A 7 -1.43 -9.81 -7.49
N ARG A 8 -1.50 -8.63 -6.86
CA ARG A 8 -2.40 -7.53 -7.23
C ARG A 8 -1.69 -6.18 -7.33
N LEU A 9 -0.40 -6.18 -7.64
CA LEU A 9 0.38 -4.94 -7.82
C LEU A 9 -0.12 -4.10 -8.99
N GLU A 10 -0.65 -4.73 -10.06
CA GLU A 10 -1.18 -4.03 -11.24
C GLU A 10 -2.26 -3.01 -10.88
N LEU A 11 -3.06 -3.28 -9.86
CA LEU A 11 -4.07 -2.35 -9.37
C LEU A 11 -3.49 -0.98 -8.97
N LEU A 12 -2.22 -0.94 -8.59
CA LEU A 12 -1.56 0.33 -8.22
C LEU A 12 -1.44 1.25 -9.44
N VAL A 13 -0.99 0.71 -10.57
CA VAL A 13 -0.84 1.48 -11.81
C VAL A 13 -2.20 1.78 -12.44
N GLU A 14 -3.12 0.83 -12.43
CA GLU A 14 -4.49 1.00 -12.95
C GLU A 14 -5.28 2.07 -12.18
N LEU A 15 -5.09 2.18 -10.86
CA LEU A 15 -5.79 3.13 -10.01
C LEU A 15 -5.15 4.51 -9.96
N TYR A 16 -3.80 4.55 -9.89
CA TYR A 16 -3.05 5.75 -9.53
C TYR A 16 -2.08 6.21 -10.63
N GLY A 17 -1.91 5.41 -11.69
CA GLY A 17 -0.98 5.73 -12.77
C GLY A 17 0.48 5.59 -12.33
N GLN A 18 1.24 6.66 -12.43
CA GLN A 18 2.63 6.65 -11.99
C GLN A 18 2.72 6.74 -10.48
N ILE A 19 3.50 5.82 -9.89
CA ILE A 19 3.82 5.80 -8.46
C ILE A 19 5.32 5.96 -8.27
N GLN A 20 5.72 6.50 -7.14
CA GLN A 20 7.12 6.67 -6.74
C GLN A 20 7.41 5.78 -5.54
N ILE A 21 8.58 5.15 -5.53
CA ILE A 21 9.00 4.26 -4.47
C ILE A 21 10.28 4.84 -3.84
N PRO A 22 10.28 5.19 -2.53
CA PRO A 22 11.50 5.55 -1.83
C PRO A 22 12.53 4.42 -1.88
N ASN A 23 13.81 4.76 -1.96
CA ASN A 23 14.88 3.77 -2.03
C ASN A 23 14.93 2.85 -0.79
N ALA A 24 14.58 3.35 0.40
CA ALA A 24 14.48 2.49 1.57
C ALA A 24 13.40 1.42 1.43
N VAL A 25 12.21 1.78 0.89
CA VAL A 25 11.13 0.81 0.63
C VAL A 25 11.57 -0.22 -0.42
N TYR A 26 12.23 0.19 -1.49
CA TYR A 26 12.79 -0.73 -2.48
C TYR A 26 13.84 -1.66 -1.86
N THR A 27 14.75 -1.12 -1.06
CA THR A 27 15.78 -1.90 -0.38
C THR A 27 15.16 -2.96 0.53
N GLU A 28 14.17 -2.60 1.32
CA GLU A 28 13.48 -3.50 2.23
C GLU A 28 12.69 -4.58 1.47
N THR A 29 11.82 -4.16 0.56
CA THR A 29 10.86 -5.08 -0.07
C THR A 29 11.49 -5.93 -1.17
N VAL A 30 12.51 -5.43 -1.87
CA VAL A 30 13.15 -6.14 -2.99
C VAL A 30 14.52 -6.70 -2.60
N ILE A 31 15.46 -5.85 -2.18
CA ILE A 31 16.84 -6.30 -1.95
C ILE A 31 16.91 -7.26 -0.76
N GLN A 32 16.43 -6.81 0.39
CA GLN A 32 16.39 -7.64 1.60
C GLN A 32 15.36 -8.77 1.44
N GLY A 33 14.20 -8.48 0.83
CA GLY A 33 13.18 -9.48 0.55
C GLY A 33 13.75 -10.67 -0.24
N ILE A 34 14.52 -10.46 -1.30
CA ILE A 34 15.19 -11.54 -2.06
C ILE A 34 16.20 -12.27 -1.17
N THR A 35 17.01 -11.54 -0.40
CA THR A 35 18.01 -12.12 0.49
C THR A 35 17.39 -13.04 1.54
N TYR A 36 16.24 -12.68 2.08
CA TYR A 36 15.53 -13.46 3.10
C TYR A 36 14.47 -14.42 2.54
N GLY A 37 14.38 -14.54 1.21
CA GLY A 37 13.45 -15.48 0.56
C GLY A 37 11.98 -15.10 0.65
N ALA A 38 11.67 -13.79 0.74
CA ALA A 38 10.28 -13.32 0.73
C ALA A 38 9.62 -13.64 -0.62
N SER A 39 8.46 -14.30 -0.56
CA SER A 39 7.76 -14.84 -1.73
C SER A 39 7.34 -13.81 -2.77
N ASP A 40 7.15 -12.56 -2.36
CA ASP A 40 6.69 -11.45 -3.21
C ASP A 40 7.84 -10.55 -3.71
N ALA A 41 9.07 -10.71 -3.21
CA ALA A 41 10.17 -9.80 -3.52
C ALA A 41 10.54 -9.76 -5.01
N LEU A 42 10.59 -10.92 -5.67
CA LEU A 42 10.86 -10.99 -7.10
C LEU A 42 9.69 -10.43 -7.93
N THR A 43 8.46 -10.72 -7.53
CA THR A 43 7.25 -10.19 -8.18
C THR A 43 7.24 -8.65 -8.11
N ILE A 44 7.56 -8.07 -6.95
CA ILE A 44 7.68 -6.62 -6.79
C ILE A 44 8.78 -6.07 -7.71
N LYS A 45 9.97 -6.68 -7.72
CA LYS A 45 11.07 -6.25 -8.60
C LYS A 45 10.66 -6.23 -10.07
N LEU A 46 10.06 -7.32 -10.56
CA LEU A 46 9.63 -7.43 -11.96
C LEU A 46 8.53 -6.42 -12.30
N PHE A 47 7.57 -6.22 -11.41
CA PHE A 47 6.53 -5.20 -11.56
C PHE A 47 7.12 -3.79 -11.69
N LEU A 48 8.05 -3.41 -10.81
CA LEU A 48 8.69 -2.10 -10.86
C LEU A 48 9.46 -1.90 -12.17
N GLN A 49 10.18 -2.93 -12.63
CA GLN A 49 10.93 -2.87 -13.88
C GLN A 49 10.00 -2.82 -15.11
N TYR A 50 8.95 -3.63 -15.14
CA TYR A 50 8.01 -3.69 -16.26
C TYR A 50 7.31 -2.35 -16.49
N HIS A 51 6.89 -1.69 -15.42
CA HIS A 51 6.22 -0.39 -15.48
C HIS A 51 7.17 0.82 -15.45
N ASN A 52 8.49 0.60 -15.42
CA ASN A 52 9.50 1.66 -15.32
C ASN A 52 9.22 2.63 -14.15
N LEU A 53 8.79 2.10 -12.99
CA LEU A 53 8.44 2.92 -11.85
C LEU A 53 9.69 3.50 -11.18
N PRO A 54 9.73 4.82 -10.91
CA PRO A 54 10.91 5.47 -10.37
C PRO A 54 11.18 5.09 -8.92
N ILE A 55 12.42 4.71 -8.63
CA ILE A 55 12.94 4.55 -7.28
C ILE A 55 13.62 5.87 -6.91
N ILE A 56 13.11 6.51 -5.86
CA ILE A 56 13.52 7.86 -5.46
C ILE A 56 14.50 7.80 -4.28
N GLU A 57 15.67 8.37 -4.48
CA GLU A 57 16.60 8.63 -3.37
C GLU A 57 16.15 9.89 -2.62
N VAL A 58 15.72 9.72 -1.37
CA VAL A 58 15.27 10.84 -0.55
C VAL A 58 16.49 11.55 0.03
N SER A 59 16.62 12.85 -0.25
CA SER A 59 17.80 13.60 0.16
C SER A 59 17.93 13.71 1.70
N THR A 60 19.15 13.81 2.18
CA THR A 60 19.42 13.99 3.61
C THR A 60 18.81 15.28 4.17
N SER A 61 18.71 16.33 3.36
CA SER A 61 18.04 17.58 3.73
C SER A 61 16.52 17.39 3.90
N THR A 62 15.88 16.64 2.99
CA THR A 62 14.46 16.29 3.10
C THR A 62 14.20 15.47 4.37
N LEU A 63 15.03 14.47 4.64
CA LEU A 63 14.92 13.65 5.85
C LEU A 63 15.17 14.45 7.14
N ALA A 64 16.09 15.43 7.12
CA ALA A 64 16.38 16.28 8.25
C ALA A 64 15.25 17.28 8.53
N SER A 65 14.54 17.73 7.51
CA SER A 65 13.38 18.64 7.66
C SER A 65 12.12 17.95 8.21
N TYR A 66 12.06 16.62 8.14
CA TYR A 66 10.93 15.83 8.62
C TYR A 66 11.23 15.19 9.97
N ILE A 67 10.53 15.66 11.01
CA ILE A 67 10.57 15.09 12.36
C ILE A 67 9.23 14.38 12.61
N PRO A 68 9.19 13.03 12.60
CA PRO A 68 7.96 12.30 12.89
C PRO A 68 7.56 12.45 14.36
N SER A 69 6.24 12.45 14.62
CA SER A 69 5.70 12.49 15.99
C SER A 69 5.66 11.11 16.66
N VAL A 70 5.89 10.07 15.89
CA VAL A 70 5.85 8.65 16.29
C VAL A 70 7.10 7.93 15.79
N MET A 71 7.39 6.76 16.34
CA MET A 71 8.46 5.91 15.82
C MET A 71 8.00 5.29 14.50
N LEU A 72 8.78 5.49 13.45
CA LEU A 72 8.59 4.94 12.12
C LEU A 72 9.82 4.12 11.73
N ASP A 73 9.63 3.09 10.94
CA ASP A 73 10.76 2.45 10.28
C ASP A 73 11.38 3.36 9.20
N ARG A 74 12.49 2.90 8.61
CA ARG A 74 13.20 3.70 7.62
C ARG A 74 12.38 3.93 6.35
N GLY A 75 11.69 2.90 5.86
CA GLY A 75 10.86 2.97 4.66
C GLY A 75 9.69 3.94 4.83
N GLU A 76 8.99 3.85 5.96
CA GLU A 76 7.87 4.73 6.32
C GLU A 76 8.31 6.18 6.47
N ARG A 77 9.45 6.40 7.12
CA ARG A 77 10.02 7.74 7.28
C ARG A 77 10.40 8.37 5.94
N GLU A 78 11.10 7.64 5.07
CA GLU A 78 11.45 8.12 3.74
C GLU A 78 10.19 8.38 2.89
N LEU A 79 9.17 7.50 2.97
CA LEU A 79 7.91 7.67 2.26
C LEU A 79 7.18 8.95 2.67
N LEU A 80 7.02 9.19 3.98
CA LEU A 80 6.32 10.37 4.47
C LEU A 80 7.14 11.66 4.27
N ALA A 81 8.47 11.58 4.35
CA ALA A 81 9.33 12.72 4.01
C ALA A 81 9.21 13.09 2.52
N LEU A 82 9.25 12.10 1.62
CA LEU A 82 9.07 12.31 0.18
C LEU A 82 7.68 12.88 -0.12
N ALA A 83 6.63 12.34 0.49
CA ALA A 83 5.26 12.80 0.27
C ALA A 83 5.06 14.28 0.58
N GLN A 84 5.81 14.86 1.55
CA GLN A 84 5.73 16.30 1.86
C GLN A 84 6.39 17.18 0.78
N THR A 85 7.14 16.62 -0.15
CA THR A 85 7.77 17.38 -1.25
C THR A 85 6.91 17.39 -2.53
N VAL A 86 5.83 16.62 -2.54
CA VAL A 86 4.94 16.46 -3.71
C VAL A 86 3.69 17.32 -3.51
N SER A 87 3.24 18.01 -4.56
CA SER A 87 1.93 18.64 -4.57
C SER A 87 0.85 17.57 -4.66
N GLU A 88 -0.18 17.61 -3.82
CA GLU A 88 -1.26 16.61 -3.77
C GLU A 88 -0.75 15.18 -3.52
N PRO A 89 0.00 14.96 -2.44
CA PRO A 89 0.55 13.64 -2.12
C PRO A 89 -0.57 12.67 -1.75
N PHE A 90 -0.34 11.38 -2.09
CA PHE A 90 -1.15 10.26 -1.66
C PHE A 90 -0.23 9.08 -1.33
N VAL A 91 -0.43 8.42 -0.21
CA VAL A 91 0.44 7.31 0.21
C VAL A 91 -0.34 6.01 0.44
N ILE A 92 0.34 4.89 0.25
CA ILE A 92 -0.18 3.55 0.54
C ILE A 92 0.63 2.96 1.69
N LEU A 93 -0.03 2.74 2.81
CA LEU A 93 0.57 2.26 4.06
C LEU A 93 -0.40 1.31 4.76
N ASP A 94 0.08 0.17 5.20
CA ASP A 94 -0.73 -0.79 5.97
C ASP A 94 -0.55 -0.61 7.48
N GLU A 95 0.63 -0.15 7.95
CA GLU A 95 0.94 0.02 9.35
C GLU A 95 0.16 1.22 9.95
N GLU A 96 -0.55 0.99 11.06
CA GLU A 96 -1.46 2.00 11.63
C GLU A 96 -0.72 3.20 12.24
N THR A 97 0.47 2.98 12.77
CA THR A 97 1.31 4.06 13.32
C THR A 97 1.71 5.04 12.22
N ALA A 98 2.20 4.52 11.08
CA ALA A 98 2.56 5.33 9.91
C ALA A 98 1.32 6.00 9.28
N ARG A 99 0.18 5.32 9.24
CA ARG A 99 -1.09 5.90 8.77
C ARG A 99 -1.58 7.04 9.66
N THR A 100 -1.41 6.92 10.97
CA THR A 100 -1.74 7.98 11.92
C THR A 100 -0.87 9.21 11.68
N GLU A 101 0.41 8.99 11.45
CA GLU A 101 1.34 10.08 11.12
C GLU A 101 1.01 10.73 9.77
N ALA A 102 0.67 9.95 8.73
CA ALA A 102 0.22 10.48 7.45
C ALA A 102 -1.02 11.40 7.61
N ARG A 103 -2.01 10.96 8.41
CA ARG A 103 -3.19 11.77 8.72
C ARG A 103 -2.86 13.07 9.46
N ARG A 104 -1.91 13.02 10.43
CA ARG A 104 -1.41 14.21 11.13
C ARG A 104 -0.79 15.23 10.18
N LEU A 105 -0.11 14.74 9.14
CA LEU A 105 0.47 15.56 8.08
C LEU A 105 -0.54 16.01 7.02
N ASN A 106 -1.82 15.65 7.17
CA ASN A 106 -2.88 15.86 6.17
C ASN A 106 -2.59 15.18 4.82
N ILE A 107 -1.83 14.09 4.82
CA ILE A 107 -1.54 13.29 3.63
C ILE A 107 -2.61 12.20 3.50
N PRO A 108 -3.39 12.17 2.41
CA PRO A 108 -4.34 11.09 2.15
C PRO A 108 -3.63 9.73 2.11
N VAL A 109 -4.21 8.74 2.81
CA VAL A 109 -3.59 7.43 2.96
C VAL A 109 -4.61 6.30 2.78
N HIS A 110 -4.27 5.30 1.98
CA HIS A 110 -4.97 4.02 1.94
C HIS A 110 -4.04 2.90 2.45
N GLY A 111 -4.65 1.85 2.99
CA GLY A 111 -3.99 0.56 3.14
C GLY A 111 -4.41 -0.39 2.02
N THR A 112 -3.90 -1.61 2.03
CA THR A 112 -4.23 -2.66 1.05
C THR A 112 -5.74 -2.84 0.86
N LEU A 113 -6.53 -2.92 1.94
CA LEU A 113 -7.99 -3.04 1.82
C LEU A 113 -8.62 -1.82 1.12
N GLY A 114 -8.09 -0.62 1.37
CA GLY A 114 -8.54 0.61 0.70
C GLY A 114 -8.31 0.58 -0.80
N VAL A 115 -7.14 0.09 -1.23
CA VAL A 115 -6.81 -0.12 -2.65
C VAL A 115 -7.77 -1.11 -3.30
N LEU A 116 -8.03 -2.25 -2.67
CA LEU A 116 -8.96 -3.27 -3.18
C LEU A 116 -10.40 -2.72 -3.27
N VAL A 117 -10.84 -1.93 -2.29
CA VAL A 117 -12.16 -1.26 -2.33
C VAL A 117 -12.24 -0.26 -3.47
N GLN A 118 -11.19 0.53 -3.71
CA GLN A 118 -11.16 1.46 -4.84
C GLN A 118 -11.18 0.73 -6.18
N ALA A 119 -10.46 -0.40 -6.30
CA ALA A 119 -10.49 -1.24 -7.49
C ALA A 119 -11.90 -1.79 -7.76
N TYR A 120 -12.60 -2.24 -6.72
CA TYR A 120 -14.00 -2.65 -6.84
C TYR A 120 -14.90 -1.50 -7.28
N LYS A 121 -14.80 -0.32 -6.67
CA LYS A 121 -15.60 0.87 -7.02
C LYS A 121 -15.38 1.33 -8.46
N LYS A 122 -14.17 1.13 -8.99
CA LYS A 122 -13.82 1.44 -10.39
C LYS A 122 -14.08 0.26 -11.36
N ALA A 123 -14.75 -0.80 -10.91
CA ALA A 123 -15.06 -2.01 -11.68
C ALA A 123 -13.83 -2.75 -12.23
N LEU A 124 -12.64 -2.54 -11.64
CA LEU A 124 -11.42 -3.33 -11.90
C LEU A 124 -11.48 -4.70 -11.22
N LEU A 125 -12.29 -4.82 -10.16
CA LEU A 125 -12.58 -6.07 -9.47
C LEU A 125 -14.10 -6.26 -9.38
N SER A 126 -14.57 -7.47 -9.61
CA SER A 126 -15.95 -7.87 -9.30
C SER A 126 -16.12 -8.07 -7.78
N PHE A 127 -17.38 -8.13 -7.32
CA PHE A 127 -17.68 -8.43 -5.91
C PHE A 127 -17.11 -9.79 -5.47
N ASN A 128 -17.22 -10.82 -6.31
CA ASN A 128 -16.67 -12.14 -6.01
C ASN A 128 -15.13 -12.12 -5.88
N GLN A 129 -14.45 -11.32 -6.71
CA GLN A 129 -12.99 -11.20 -6.64
C GLN A 129 -12.55 -10.49 -5.38
N ILE A 130 -13.20 -9.38 -4.98
CA ILE A 130 -12.81 -8.68 -3.75
C ILE A 130 -13.14 -9.51 -2.51
N GLN A 131 -14.26 -10.24 -2.51
CA GLN A 131 -14.62 -11.17 -1.45
C GLN A 131 -13.55 -12.25 -1.28
N PHE A 132 -13.15 -12.90 -2.38
CA PHE A 132 -12.10 -13.92 -2.37
C PHE A 132 -10.78 -13.38 -1.83
N LEU A 133 -10.36 -12.19 -2.27
CA LEU A 133 -9.13 -11.55 -1.80
C LEU A 133 -9.19 -11.24 -0.28
N PHE A 134 -10.35 -10.83 0.23
CA PHE A 134 -10.49 -10.57 1.66
C PHE A 134 -10.50 -11.85 2.49
N GLU A 135 -11.07 -12.94 1.96
CA GLU A 135 -11.01 -14.26 2.57
C GLU A 135 -9.56 -14.78 2.56
N GLU A 136 -8.82 -14.61 1.46
CA GLU A 136 -7.40 -14.95 1.36
C GLU A 136 -6.57 -14.18 2.39
N ILE A 137 -6.74 -12.85 2.49
CA ILE A 137 -6.06 -12.03 3.49
C ILE A 137 -6.34 -12.53 4.92
N ALA A 138 -7.60 -12.90 5.20
CA ALA A 138 -8.03 -13.28 6.55
C ALA A 138 -7.44 -14.60 7.04
N ILE A 139 -6.98 -15.49 6.14
CA ILE A 139 -6.40 -16.80 6.46
C ILE A 139 -4.87 -16.83 6.33
N ARG A 140 -4.27 -15.84 5.68
CA ARG A 140 -2.81 -15.80 5.46
C ARG A 140 -2.07 -15.28 6.68
N GLU A 141 -1.14 -16.06 7.18
CA GLU A 141 -0.30 -15.71 8.33
C GLU A 141 0.79 -14.67 7.99
N ASP A 142 1.15 -14.55 6.71
CA ASP A 142 2.16 -13.62 6.23
C ASP A 142 1.60 -12.25 5.81
N ILE A 143 0.28 -12.02 5.97
CA ILE A 143 -0.38 -10.73 5.75
C ILE A 143 -0.99 -10.23 7.07
N TRP A 144 -0.48 -9.14 7.59
CA TRP A 144 -0.81 -8.65 8.93
C TRP A 144 -2.02 -7.70 8.93
N ILE A 145 -3.10 -8.16 8.32
CA ILE A 145 -4.40 -7.45 8.29
C ILE A 145 -5.43 -8.35 8.98
N SER A 146 -6.12 -7.81 9.98
CA SER A 146 -7.02 -8.63 10.79
C SER A 146 -8.25 -9.10 10.01
N ALA A 147 -8.65 -10.38 10.20
CA ALA A 147 -9.86 -10.96 9.64
C ALA A 147 -11.13 -10.16 10.04
N LYS A 148 -11.14 -9.58 11.24
CA LYS A 148 -12.24 -8.71 11.71
C LYS A 148 -12.37 -7.45 10.84
N LEU A 149 -11.25 -6.84 10.45
CA LEU A 149 -11.25 -5.67 9.59
C LEU A 149 -11.74 -6.03 8.18
N CYS A 150 -11.26 -7.14 7.62
CA CYS A 150 -11.72 -7.67 6.32
C CYS A 150 -13.24 -7.85 6.29
N LYS A 151 -13.82 -8.53 7.29
CA LYS A 151 -15.26 -8.73 7.43
C LYS A 151 -16.03 -7.40 7.54
N LYS A 152 -15.54 -6.46 8.36
CA LYS A 152 -16.16 -5.13 8.51
C LYS A 152 -16.22 -4.38 7.19
N VAL A 153 -15.14 -4.36 6.45
CA VAL A 153 -15.07 -3.65 5.17
C VAL A 153 -15.94 -4.34 4.12
N LEU A 154 -15.92 -5.68 4.04
CA LEU A 154 -16.75 -6.42 3.10
C LEU A 154 -18.24 -6.18 3.33
N ASN A 155 -18.70 -6.19 4.58
CA ASN A 155 -20.09 -5.89 4.94
C ASN A 155 -20.48 -4.46 4.53
N SER A 156 -19.58 -3.50 4.66
CA SER A 156 -19.86 -2.11 4.24
C SER A 156 -20.04 -1.99 2.72
N ILE A 157 -19.28 -2.75 1.94
CA ILE A 157 -19.40 -2.81 0.47
C ILE A 157 -20.75 -3.45 0.07
N SER A 158 -21.11 -4.59 0.67
CA SER A 158 -22.35 -5.32 0.38
C SER A 158 -23.59 -4.47 0.64
N ASN A 159 -23.59 -3.74 1.76
CA ASN A 159 -24.70 -2.86 2.13
C ASN A 159 -24.85 -1.67 1.17
N SER A 160 -23.73 -1.15 0.65
CA SER A 160 -23.73 -0.05 -0.33
C SER A 160 -24.29 -0.48 -1.69
N THR A 161 -24.13 -1.75 -2.04
CA THR A 161 -24.62 -2.33 -3.33
C THR A 161 -26.11 -2.67 -3.25
N SER A 162 -26.64 -2.98 -2.07
CA SER A 162 -28.05 -3.34 -1.84
C SER A 162 -28.97 -2.12 -1.68
N GLY A 163 -28.42 -0.92 -1.41
CA GLY A 163 -29.19 0.31 -1.19
C GLY A 163 -29.43 1.17 -2.44
N GLY A 164 -29.03 0.70 -3.61
CA GLY A 164 -29.13 1.41 -4.89
C GLY A 164 -30.21 0.81 -5.83
N LYS A 165 -31.41 0.50 -5.29
CA LYS A 165 -32.60 0.18 -6.10
C LYS A 165 -33.66 1.22 -5.87
#